data_31aa169619a774ceb560062e7f20bbb6
#
_entry.id   31aa169619a774ceb560062e7f20bbb6
#
_cell.length_a   1.000
_cell.length_b   1.000
_cell.length_c   1.000
_cell.angle_alpha   90.00
_cell.angle_beta   90.00
_cell.angle_gamma   90.00
#
_symmetry.space_group_name_H-M   'P 1'
#
loop_
_entity.id
_entity.type
_entity.pdbx_description
1 polymer ?
#
loop_
_entity_poly.entity_id
_entity_poly.type
_entity_poly.pdbx_seq_one_letter_code
_entity_poly.pdbx_strand_id
1 'polypeptide(L)'
;MSDPSRLARRSLLTGGAVLGAGALAAACTSNAPKEDAAATQNVASGGDNDKPGAKVTIGFSAPAADHGWIAAIAKNAAAQARRYSDVTFQAVQPTNDINQQISAVESLIAKKVNALVILPNEGKQLNQVARKAADAGIPVVNLDRVFPDKLSYRTWIGGDNYGMGVAAGHYIGRKLKAGNASNPVILEIQGIATLPLTQERSKGFADALATYGYKVTARQDAKFTVESGNQVAGNLLQAHKKIDAIWNHDDDQGVGVLAAIKQAGRKDLFMVGGAGSANAMREIKAGGVLEATVTYSPTMASSAVRIARLIAQNKGMADLVEQEVPQSITLASETVTRDNVDRYLPLGFES
;
A
#
# COMPACT_ATOMS: atom_id res chain seq x y z
N MET A 1 16.73 88.24 -16.17
CA MET A 1 17.20 87.25 -17.14
C MET A 1 17.37 85.95 -16.34
N SER A 2 16.43 85.09 -16.41
CA SER A 2 16.45 83.76 -15.70
C SER A 2 17.12 82.74 -16.60
N ASP A 3 18.17 82.14 -16.06
CA ASP A 3 19.03 81.11 -16.68
C ASP A 3 18.25 79.84 -17.04
N PRO A 4 18.12 79.46 -18.32
CA PRO A 4 17.35 78.31 -18.75
C PRO A 4 18.07 76.95 -18.39
N SER A 5 19.34 77.02 -17.92
CA SER A 5 20.13 75.81 -17.56
C SER A 5 19.69 75.14 -16.26
N ARG A 6 18.95 75.82 -15.37
CA ARG A 6 18.48 75.24 -14.10
C ARG A 6 17.24 74.40 -14.18
N LEU A 7 16.39 74.59 -15.23
CA LEU A 7 15.17 73.80 -15.41
C LEU A 7 15.44 72.44 -16.04
N ALA A 8 16.47 72.33 -16.91
CA ALA A 8 16.82 71.08 -17.55
C ALA A 8 17.40 70.02 -16.58
N ARG A 9 18.14 70.45 -15.52
CA ARG A 9 18.74 69.52 -14.54
C ARG A 9 17.71 68.95 -13.55
N ARG A 10 16.62 69.66 -13.25
CA ARG A 10 15.59 69.15 -12.36
C ARG A 10 14.67 68.15 -13.05
N SER A 11 14.42 68.28 -14.34
CA SER A 11 13.61 67.36 -15.11
C SER A 11 14.32 66.04 -15.37
N LEU A 12 15.68 66.04 -15.47
CA LEU A 12 16.44 64.79 -15.67
C LEU A 12 16.49 63.91 -14.40
N LEU A 13 16.53 64.53 -13.22
CA LEU A 13 16.56 63.82 -11.95
C LEU A 13 15.22 63.20 -11.58
N THR A 14 14.10 63.84 -11.94
CA THR A 14 12.76 63.32 -11.71
C THR A 14 12.41 62.20 -12.71
N GLY A 15 12.84 62.30 -13.98
CA GLY A 15 12.63 61.24 -15.00
C GLY A 15 13.42 59.97 -14.69
N GLY A 16 14.65 60.13 -14.17
CA GLY A 16 15.50 58.99 -13.80
C GLY A 16 14.97 58.18 -12.59
N ALA A 17 14.38 58.87 -11.61
CA ALA A 17 13.81 58.23 -10.42
C ALA A 17 12.54 57.41 -10.72
N VAL A 18 11.71 57.87 -11.65
CA VAL A 18 10.49 57.16 -12.06
C VAL A 18 10.83 55.92 -12.89
N LEU A 19 11.84 55.98 -13.76
CA LEU A 19 12.29 54.83 -14.53
C LEU A 19 13.02 53.77 -13.66
N GLY A 20 13.77 54.23 -12.64
CA GLY A 20 14.42 53.36 -11.69
C GLY A 20 13.41 52.62 -10.77
N ALA A 21 12.37 53.30 -10.31
CA ALA A 21 11.33 52.70 -9.48
C ALA A 21 10.46 51.71 -10.28
N GLY A 22 10.16 51.99 -11.55
CA GLY A 22 9.43 51.07 -12.44
C GLY A 22 10.24 49.80 -12.77
N ALA A 23 11.56 49.92 -12.98
CA ALA A 23 12.43 48.79 -13.24
C ALA A 23 12.64 47.89 -12.00
N LEU A 24 12.68 48.45 -10.79
CA LEU A 24 12.73 47.69 -9.56
C LEU A 24 11.40 46.99 -9.25
N ALA A 25 10.28 47.61 -9.53
CA ALA A 25 8.96 46.96 -9.38
C ALA A 25 8.77 45.81 -10.39
N ALA A 26 9.26 45.97 -11.64
CA ALA A 26 9.23 44.91 -12.64
C ALA A 26 10.21 43.74 -12.30
N ALA A 27 11.35 44.09 -11.67
CA ALA A 27 12.29 43.03 -11.20
C ALA A 27 11.74 42.24 -10.02
N CYS A 28 10.96 42.84 -9.11
CA CYS A 28 10.28 42.15 -8.03
C CYS A 28 9.09 41.30 -8.50
N THR A 29 8.44 41.63 -9.60
CA THR A 29 7.37 40.83 -10.17
C THR A 29 7.87 39.80 -11.17
N SER A 30 9.10 39.90 -11.64
CA SER A 30 9.72 38.90 -12.54
C SER A 30 10.16 37.61 -11.88
N ASN A 31 10.07 37.53 -10.54
CA ASN A 31 10.19 36.29 -9.77
C ASN A 31 8.85 35.52 -9.65
N ALA A 32 7.74 36.05 -10.20
CA ALA A 32 6.60 35.19 -10.49
C ALA A 32 7.09 34.10 -11.47
N PRO A 33 6.92 32.80 -11.19
CA PRO A 33 7.25 31.76 -12.15
C PRO A 33 6.61 32.16 -13.47
N LYS A 34 7.37 32.20 -14.56
CA LYS A 34 6.75 32.23 -15.89
C LYS A 34 5.80 31.06 -15.87
N GLU A 35 4.52 31.32 -16.02
CA GLU A 35 3.53 30.27 -16.21
C GLU A 35 3.99 29.48 -17.44
N ASP A 36 4.71 28.39 -17.16
CA ASP A 36 4.99 27.42 -18.20
C ASP A 36 3.63 26.82 -18.54
N ALA A 37 3.18 26.97 -19.76
CA ALA A 37 1.85 26.51 -20.19
C ALA A 37 1.67 25.01 -19.88
N ALA A 38 2.75 24.24 -19.83
CA ALA A 38 2.76 22.85 -19.41
C ALA A 38 2.53 22.68 -17.90
N ALA A 39 3.14 23.50 -17.04
CA ALA A 39 2.95 23.46 -15.59
C ALA A 39 1.52 23.91 -15.21
N THR A 40 1.03 24.96 -15.85
CA THR A 40 -0.34 25.45 -15.66
C THR A 40 -1.37 24.42 -16.13
N GLN A 41 -1.13 23.71 -17.24
CA GLN A 41 -2.01 22.64 -17.69
C GLN A 41 -2.07 21.48 -16.71
N ASN A 42 -0.97 21.09 -16.08
CA ASN A 42 -0.94 20.02 -15.07
C ASN A 42 -1.65 20.41 -13.77
N VAL A 43 -1.53 21.67 -13.34
CA VAL A 43 -2.25 22.21 -12.17
C VAL A 43 -3.73 22.43 -12.45
N ALA A 44 -4.08 22.91 -13.65
CA ALA A 44 -5.47 23.12 -14.07
C ALA A 44 -6.19 21.79 -14.39
N SER A 45 -5.47 20.70 -14.63
CA SER A 45 -6.03 19.40 -15.00
C SER A 45 -6.22 18.45 -13.81
N GLY A 46 -6.26 18.93 -12.58
CA GLY A 46 -6.46 18.11 -11.37
C GLY A 46 -7.70 17.22 -11.38
N GLY A 47 -8.63 17.37 -12.30
CA GLY A 47 -9.72 16.46 -12.57
C GLY A 47 -9.59 15.68 -13.88
N ASP A 48 -8.59 15.95 -14.69
CA ASP A 48 -8.48 15.41 -16.06
C ASP A 48 -7.82 14.03 -16.12
N ASN A 49 -7.25 13.53 -15.02
CA ASN A 49 -6.66 12.20 -14.99
C ASN A 49 -7.66 11.08 -15.26
N ASP A 50 -8.95 11.28 -15.04
CA ASP A 50 -10.01 10.33 -15.36
C ASP A 50 -10.48 10.41 -16.82
N LYS A 51 -10.20 11.52 -17.51
CA LYS A 51 -10.54 11.65 -18.93
C LYS A 51 -9.70 10.70 -19.79
N PRO A 52 -10.29 10.12 -20.84
CA PRO A 52 -9.56 9.27 -21.77
C PRO A 52 -8.32 9.97 -22.35
N GLY A 53 -7.20 9.26 -22.37
CA GLY A 53 -5.95 9.67 -23.00
C GLY A 53 -5.60 8.80 -24.21
N ALA A 54 -4.30 8.71 -24.53
CA ALA A 54 -3.82 7.75 -25.49
C ALA A 54 -4.15 6.31 -25.06
N LYS A 55 -4.52 5.45 -26.02
CA LYS A 55 -4.77 4.03 -25.71
C LYS A 55 -3.50 3.35 -25.24
N VAL A 56 -3.58 2.65 -24.12
CA VAL A 56 -2.47 1.93 -23.50
C VAL A 56 -2.85 0.50 -23.14
N THR A 57 -1.89 -0.41 -23.25
CA THR A 57 -2.03 -1.78 -22.78
C THR A 57 -1.30 -1.94 -21.46
N ILE A 58 -2.01 -2.34 -20.41
CA ILE A 58 -1.43 -2.62 -19.10
C ILE A 58 -1.40 -4.13 -18.91
N GLY A 59 -0.19 -4.67 -18.77
CA GLY A 59 0.03 -6.06 -18.40
C GLY A 59 -0.14 -6.23 -16.88
N PHE A 60 -0.76 -7.35 -16.46
CA PHE A 60 -0.95 -7.68 -15.05
C PHE A 60 -0.52 -9.11 -14.75
N SER A 61 0.29 -9.29 -13.71
CA SER A 61 0.73 -10.58 -13.20
C SER A 61 0.61 -10.63 -11.68
N ALA A 62 0.00 -11.70 -11.18
CA ALA A 62 -0.18 -11.96 -9.75
C ALA A 62 -0.15 -13.46 -9.46
N PRO A 63 0.05 -13.88 -8.19
CA PRO A 63 -0.14 -15.25 -7.75
C PRO A 63 -1.55 -15.77 -8.05
N ALA A 64 -1.70 -17.10 -8.08
CA ALA A 64 -3.02 -17.72 -8.06
C ALA A 64 -3.72 -17.44 -6.73
N ALA A 65 -5.03 -17.25 -6.80
CA ALA A 65 -5.83 -16.97 -5.62
C ALA A 65 -5.99 -18.23 -4.76
N ASP A 66 -5.16 -18.39 -3.78
CA ASP A 66 -5.21 -19.42 -2.74
C ASP A 66 -5.93 -18.93 -1.46
N HIS A 67 -6.20 -17.62 -1.37
CA HIS A 67 -6.97 -16.99 -0.31
C HIS A 67 -7.68 -15.72 -0.81
N GLY A 68 -8.63 -15.20 -0.02
CA GLY A 68 -9.54 -14.11 -0.40
C GLY A 68 -8.84 -12.82 -0.75
N TRP A 69 -7.76 -12.48 -0.01
CA TRP A 69 -7.00 -11.25 -0.28
C TRP A 69 -6.38 -11.23 -1.69
N ILE A 70 -5.73 -12.32 -2.13
CA ILE A 70 -5.18 -12.41 -3.50
C ILE A 70 -6.30 -12.40 -4.55
N ALA A 71 -7.43 -13.07 -4.28
CA ALA A 71 -8.60 -13.00 -5.15
C ALA A 71 -9.10 -11.55 -5.32
N ALA A 72 -9.16 -10.80 -4.21
CA ALA A 72 -9.57 -9.40 -4.21
C ALA A 72 -8.57 -8.50 -4.97
N ILE A 73 -7.27 -8.75 -4.90
CA ILE A 73 -6.24 -8.06 -5.70
C ILE A 73 -6.56 -8.17 -7.20
N ALA A 74 -6.73 -9.39 -7.72
CA ALA A 74 -7.00 -9.61 -9.14
C ALA A 74 -8.34 -8.98 -9.58
N LYS A 75 -9.38 -9.13 -8.75
CA LYS A 75 -10.72 -8.55 -8.99
C LYS A 75 -10.68 -7.02 -9.02
N ASN A 76 -9.98 -6.39 -8.08
CA ASN A 76 -9.84 -4.94 -7.99
C ASN A 76 -9.04 -4.37 -9.17
N ALA A 77 -7.94 -5.02 -9.57
CA ALA A 77 -7.15 -4.60 -10.74
C ALA A 77 -8.01 -4.62 -12.00
N ALA A 78 -8.71 -5.73 -12.27
CA ALA A 78 -9.57 -5.88 -13.44
C ALA A 78 -10.76 -4.91 -13.41
N ALA A 79 -11.37 -4.69 -12.24
CA ALA A 79 -12.49 -3.75 -12.09
C ALA A 79 -12.04 -2.32 -12.37
N GLN A 80 -10.88 -1.91 -11.88
CA GLN A 80 -10.34 -0.57 -12.14
C GLN A 80 -10.00 -0.37 -13.61
N ALA A 81 -9.38 -1.35 -14.26
CA ALA A 81 -9.05 -1.26 -15.68
C ALA A 81 -10.31 -1.05 -16.55
N ARG A 82 -11.40 -1.75 -16.25
CA ARG A 82 -12.68 -1.62 -16.97
C ARG A 82 -13.32 -0.23 -16.87
N ARG A 83 -12.93 0.60 -15.90
CA ARG A 83 -13.42 1.99 -15.78
C ARG A 83 -12.84 2.92 -16.85
N TYR A 84 -11.76 2.52 -17.50
CA TYR A 84 -11.05 3.34 -18.48
C TYR A 84 -11.26 2.83 -19.90
N SER A 85 -11.84 3.66 -20.77
CA SER A 85 -12.05 3.33 -22.20
C SER A 85 -10.75 3.33 -23.02
N ASP A 86 -9.68 3.90 -22.46
CA ASP A 86 -8.35 4.00 -23.07
C ASP A 86 -7.36 2.94 -22.55
N VAL A 87 -7.81 1.99 -21.70
CA VAL A 87 -6.97 0.90 -21.17
C VAL A 87 -7.38 -0.44 -21.76
N THR A 88 -6.43 -1.15 -22.36
CA THR A 88 -6.52 -2.58 -22.64
C THR A 88 -5.81 -3.32 -21.49
N PHE A 89 -6.58 -4.09 -20.73
CA PHE A 89 -6.04 -4.85 -19.60
C PHE A 89 -5.68 -6.27 -20.02
N GLN A 90 -4.40 -6.62 -19.93
CA GLN A 90 -3.88 -7.90 -20.32
C GLN A 90 -3.33 -8.67 -19.12
N ALA A 91 -4.21 -9.34 -18.38
CA ALA A 91 -3.82 -10.23 -17.32
C ALA A 91 -3.28 -11.54 -17.89
N VAL A 92 -2.18 -12.04 -17.31
CA VAL A 92 -1.69 -13.40 -17.57
C VAL A 92 -2.36 -14.38 -16.61
N GLN A 93 -2.27 -15.69 -16.93
CA GLN A 93 -2.79 -16.74 -16.07
C GLN A 93 -2.11 -16.66 -14.69
N PRO A 94 -2.85 -16.53 -13.60
CA PRO A 94 -2.30 -16.52 -12.24
C PRO A 94 -1.67 -17.86 -11.90
N THR A 95 -0.54 -17.85 -11.17
CA THR A 95 0.17 -19.07 -10.80
C THR A 95 0.97 -18.86 -9.51
N ASN A 96 1.07 -19.91 -8.68
CA ASN A 96 1.95 -19.94 -7.51
C ASN A 96 3.33 -20.57 -7.82
N ASP A 97 3.54 -20.98 -9.08
CA ASP A 97 4.86 -21.39 -9.59
C ASP A 97 5.65 -20.17 -10.06
N ILE A 98 6.84 -19.98 -9.49
CA ILE A 98 7.69 -18.82 -9.76
C ILE A 98 8.18 -18.82 -11.21
N ASN A 99 8.57 -19.96 -11.77
CA ASN A 99 9.08 -20.04 -13.14
C ASN A 99 7.97 -19.76 -14.16
N GLN A 100 6.76 -20.24 -13.89
CA GLN A 100 5.60 -19.90 -14.71
C GLN A 100 5.27 -18.41 -14.64
N GLN A 101 5.36 -17.79 -13.45
CA GLN A 101 5.16 -16.35 -13.34
C GLN A 101 6.23 -15.55 -14.09
N ILE A 102 7.50 -15.95 -14.03
CA ILE A 102 8.58 -15.34 -14.82
C ILE A 102 8.25 -15.42 -16.30
N SER A 103 7.93 -16.62 -16.82
CA SER A 103 7.60 -16.83 -18.23
C SER A 103 6.38 -16.02 -18.67
N ALA A 104 5.39 -15.89 -17.80
CA ALA A 104 4.19 -15.09 -18.05
C ALA A 104 4.52 -13.60 -18.17
N VAL A 105 5.39 -13.07 -17.30
CA VAL A 105 5.88 -11.68 -17.38
C VAL A 105 6.70 -11.47 -18.66
N GLU A 106 7.59 -12.42 -19.02
CA GLU A 106 8.35 -12.36 -20.28
C GLU A 106 7.44 -12.30 -21.51
N SER A 107 6.31 -13.02 -21.49
CA SER A 107 5.33 -12.96 -22.58
C SER A 107 4.71 -11.56 -22.72
N LEU A 108 4.48 -10.84 -21.60
CA LEU A 108 3.98 -9.46 -21.62
C LEU A 108 5.05 -8.48 -22.15
N ILE A 109 6.32 -8.69 -21.79
CA ILE A 109 7.45 -7.91 -22.31
C ILE A 109 7.54 -8.09 -23.84
N ALA A 110 7.47 -9.32 -24.32
CA ALA A 110 7.52 -9.63 -25.77
C ALA A 110 6.35 -9.00 -26.55
N LYS A 111 5.17 -8.86 -25.90
CA LYS A 111 4.00 -8.17 -26.47
C LYS A 111 4.10 -6.64 -26.41
N LYS A 112 5.17 -6.10 -25.84
CA LYS A 112 5.44 -4.66 -25.73
C LYS A 112 4.29 -3.89 -25.10
N VAL A 113 3.77 -4.39 -23.96
CA VAL A 113 2.76 -3.66 -23.19
C VAL A 113 3.30 -2.29 -22.75
N ASN A 114 2.44 -1.30 -22.55
CA ASN A 114 2.84 0.08 -22.22
C ASN A 114 3.23 0.26 -20.74
N ALA A 115 2.75 -0.61 -19.87
CA ALA A 115 3.16 -0.69 -18.47
C ALA A 115 2.85 -2.09 -17.92
N LEU A 116 3.54 -2.46 -16.84
CA LEU A 116 3.31 -3.70 -16.10
C LEU A 116 2.90 -3.40 -14.65
N VAL A 117 1.91 -4.12 -14.16
CA VAL A 117 1.60 -4.22 -12.73
C VAL A 117 1.93 -5.64 -12.29
N ILE A 118 2.86 -5.79 -11.36
CA ILE A 118 3.34 -7.09 -10.91
C ILE A 118 3.22 -7.20 -9.39
N LEU A 119 2.39 -8.14 -8.92
CA LEU A 119 2.47 -8.71 -7.58
C LEU A 119 3.30 -9.99 -7.69
N PRO A 120 4.56 -10.02 -7.24
CA PRO A 120 5.37 -11.22 -7.39
C PRO A 120 4.97 -12.29 -6.35
N ASN A 121 5.11 -13.57 -6.70
CA ASN A 121 5.06 -14.65 -5.73
C ASN A 121 6.13 -14.45 -4.65
N GLU A 122 7.34 -14.08 -5.09
CA GLU A 122 8.47 -13.73 -4.25
C GLU A 122 9.33 -12.68 -4.95
N GLY A 123 9.52 -11.52 -4.29
CA GLY A 123 10.16 -10.36 -4.92
C GLY A 123 11.59 -10.62 -5.39
N LYS A 124 12.39 -11.34 -4.61
CA LYS A 124 13.80 -11.61 -4.95
C LYS A 124 13.93 -12.44 -6.22
N GLN A 125 13.09 -13.46 -6.39
CA GLN A 125 13.19 -14.40 -7.52
C GLN A 125 12.65 -13.79 -8.82
N LEU A 126 11.63 -12.91 -8.74
CA LEU A 126 11.10 -12.21 -9.91
C LEU A 126 11.84 -10.90 -10.23
N ASN A 127 12.80 -10.49 -9.42
CA ASN A 127 13.51 -9.23 -9.61
C ASN A 127 14.17 -9.11 -11.00
N GLN A 128 14.78 -10.19 -11.48
CA GLN A 128 15.48 -10.17 -12.76
C GLN A 128 14.54 -9.96 -13.96
N VAL A 129 13.36 -10.57 -13.97
CA VAL A 129 12.40 -10.38 -15.06
C VAL A 129 11.75 -8.99 -14.98
N ALA A 130 11.53 -8.45 -13.77
CA ALA A 130 11.07 -7.07 -13.62
C ALA A 130 12.14 -6.08 -14.11
N ARG A 131 13.42 -6.33 -13.83
CA ARG A 131 14.53 -5.53 -14.35
C ARG A 131 14.59 -5.59 -15.87
N LYS A 132 14.43 -6.78 -16.49
CA LYS A 132 14.35 -6.95 -17.94
C LYS A 132 13.24 -6.10 -18.57
N ALA A 133 12.08 -5.99 -17.91
CA ALA A 133 11.00 -5.11 -18.36
C ALA A 133 11.41 -3.63 -18.31
N ALA A 134 12.00 -3.19 -17.19
CA ALA A 134 12.48 -1.83 -17.02
C ALA A 134 13.56 -1.45 -18.07
N ASP A 135 14.53 -2.34 -18.31
CA ASP A 135 15.59 -2.16 -19.31
C ASP A 135 15.03 -2.13 -20.76
N ALA A 136 13.90 -2.78 -21.00
CA ALA A 136 13.16 -2.70 -22.27
C ALA A 136 12.29 -1.42 -22.39
N GLY A 137 12.36 -0.50 -21.43
CA GLY A 137 11.59 0.74 -21.40
C GLY A 137 10.12 0.56 -21.01
N ILE A 138 9.74 -0.59 -20.45
CA ILE A 138 8.38 -0.85 -19.96
C ILE A 138 8.35 -0.53 -18.46
N PRO A 139 7.65 0.54 -18.04
CA PRO A 139 7.55 0.88 -16.63
C PRO A 139 6.82 -0.21 -15.84
N VAL A 140 7.39 -0.58 -14.69
CA VAL A 140 6.86 -1.57 -13.77
C VAL A 140 6.28 -0.88 -12.54
N VAL A 141 5.02 -1.13 -12.23
CA VAL A 141 4.40 -0.86 -10.94
C VAL A 141 4.51 -2.13 -10.12
N ASN A 142 5.37 -2.11 -9.10
CA ASN A 142 5.52 -3.22 -8.17
C ASN A 142 4.42 -3.13 -7.11
N LEU A 143 3.62 -4.16 -7.01
CA LEU A 143 2.48 -4.24 -6.10
C LEU A 143 2.82 -5.13 -4.91
N ASP A 144 2.63 -4.65 -3.69
CA ASP A 144 2.73 -5.36 -2.41
C ASP A 144 4.12 -5.95 -2.13
N ARG A 145 4.41 -7.18 -2.54
CA ARG A 145 5.69 -7.85 -2.29
C ARG A 145 6.82 -7.17 -3.08
N VAL A 146 7.72 -6.51 -2.34
CA VAL A 146 8.71 -5.59 -2.93
C VAL A 146 9.83 -6.33 -3.66
N PHE A 147 10.23 -5.80 -4.83
CA PHE A 147 11.49 -6.17 -5.47
C PHE A 147 12.66 -5.54 -4.73
N PRO A 148 13.76 -6.28 -4.45
CA PRO A 148 14.91 -5.74 -3.72
C PRO A 148 15.68 -4.67 -4.49
N ASP A 149 15.72 -4.74 -5.83
CA ASP A 149 16.37 -3.73 -6.67
C ASP A 149 15.38 -2.65 -7.10
N LYS A 150 15.61 -1.42 -6.63
CA LYS A 150 14.79 -0.26 -6.97
C LYS A 150 14.82 0.13 -8.45
N LEU A 151 15.79 -0.34 -9.21
CA LEU A 151 15.86 -0.15 -10.66
C LEU A 151 14.96 -1.13 -11.43
N SER A 152 14.38 -2.12 -10.78
CA SER A 152 13.47 -3.09 -11.37
C SER A 152 12.03 -2.59 -11.46
N TYR A 153 11.71 -1.43 -10.90
CA TYR A 153 10.38 -0.83 -10.93
C TYR A 153 10.42 0.70 -10.94
N ARG A 154 9.41 1.30 -11.55
CA ARG A 154 9.22 2.76 -11.55
C ARG A 154 8.62 3.26 -10.24
N THR A 155 7.67 2.49 -9.70
CA THR A 155 7.03 2.77 -8.42
C THR A 155 6.61 1.48 -7.73
N TRP A 156 6.61 1.51 -6.41
CA TRP A 156 6.03 0.48 -5.55
C TRP A 156 4.81 1.02 -4.82
N ILE A 157 3.77 0.20 -4.71
CA ILE A 157 2.61 0.49 -3.85
C ILE A 157 2.29 -0.72 -2.98
N GLY A 158 2.17 -0.50 -1.69
CA GLY A 158 1.85 -1.54 -0.70
C GLY A 158 1.40 -0.94 0.62
N GLY A 159 1.04 -1.78 1.57
CA GLY A 159 0.67 -1.36 2.92
C GLY A 159 1.88 -1.17 3.83
N ASP A 160 1.66 -0.48 4.94
CA ASP A 160 2.64 -0.34 6.02
C ASP A 160 2.68 -1.61 6.87
N ASN A 161 3.55 -2.54 6.50
CA ASN A 161 3.67 -3.82 7.19
C ASN A 161 4.24 -3.66 8.61
N TYR A 162 5.23 -2.79 8.79
CA TYR A 162 5.77 -2.51 10.12
C TYR A 162 4.71 -1.85 11.01
N GLY A 163 4.03 -0.82 10.49
CA GLY A 163 2.93 -0.15 11.19
C GLY A 163 1.76 -1.07 11.52
N MET A 164 1.45 -2.04 10.66
CA MET A 164 0.46 -3.08 10.94
C MET A 164 0.84 -3.90 12.17
N GLY A 165 2.10 -4.32 12.27
CA GLY A 165 2.62 -5.01 13.46
C GLY A 165 2.58 -4.14 14.70
N VAL A 166 3.00 -2.88 14.58
CA VAL A 166 2.95 -1.89 15.67
C VAL A 166 1.52 -1.70 16.19
N ALA A 167 0.55 -1.56 15.29
CA ALA A 167 -0.86 -1.37 15.64
C ALA A 167 -1.42 -2.58 16.42
N ALA A 168 -1.16 -3.81 15.95
CA ALA A 168 -1.55 -5.04 16.64
C ALA A 168 -0.88 -5.16 18.01
N GLY A 169 0.43 -4.87 18.08
CA GLY A 169 1.19 -4.92 19.34
C GLY A 169 0.69 -3.91 20.37
N HIS A 170 0.37 -2.71 19.95
CA HIS A 170 -0.23 -1.70 20.84
C HIS A 170 -1.63 -2.08 21.29
N TYR A 171 -2.46 -2.67 20.44
CA TYR A 171 -3.79 -3.15 20.86
C TYR A 171 -3.65 -4.19 21.96
N ILE A 172 -2.84 -5.25 21.71
CA ILE A 172 -2.62 -6.33 22.67
C ILE A 172 -1.95 -5.80 23.94
N GLY A 173 -0.89 -5.01 23.80
CA GLY A 173 -0.13 -4.49 24.94
C GLY A 173 -0.98 -3.62 25.87
N ARG A 174 -1.77 -2.69 25.32
CA ARG A 174 -2.68 -1.86 26.13
C ARG A 174 -3.71 -2.69 26.89
N LYS A 175 -4.34 -3.65 26.20
CA LYS A 175 -5.36 -4.49 26.81
C LYS A 175 -4.80 -5.35 27.94
N LEU A 176 -3.67 -6.02 27.72
CA LEU A 176 -3.01 -6.82 28.75
C LEU A 176 -2.54 -5.97 29.94
N LYS A 177 -2.04 -4.76 29.67
CA LYS A 177 -1.62 -3.83 30.73
C LYS A 177 -2.78 -3.35 31.57
N ALA A 178 -3.91 -3.00 30.92
CA ALA A 178 -5.14 -2.60 31.62
C ALA A 178 -5.71 -3.74 32.49
N GLY A 179 -5.54 -5.00 32.05
CA GLY A 179 -5.88 -6.19 32.82
C GLY A 179 -4.85 -6.60 33.87
N ASN A 180 -3.79 -5.81 34.11
CA ASN A 180 -2.69 -6.11 35.03
C ASN A 180 -2.04 -7.49 34.75
N ALA A 181 -1.96 -7.92 33.49
CA ALA A 181 -1.37 -9.20 33.13
C ALA A 181 0.11 -9.24 33.51
N SER A 182 0.48 -10.26 34.28
CA SER A 182 1.87 -10.56 34.62
C SER A 182 2.35 -11.74 33.78
N ASN A 183 3.44 -11.55 33.03
CA ASN A 183 4.02 -12.55 32.13
C ASN A 183 2.98 -13.21 31.21
N PRO A 184 2.27 -12.42 30.36
CA PRO A 184 1.26 -12.98 29.49
C PRO A 184 1.86 -13.89 28.41
N VAL A 185 1.12 -14.93 28.03
CA VAL A 185 1.44 -15.80 26.91
C VAL A 185 0.86 -15.21 25.65
N ILE A 186 1.71 -14.64 24.80
CA ILE A 186 1.35 -13.97 23.55
C ILE A 186 1.88 -14.80 22.39
N LEU A 187 0.98 -15.25 21.52
CA LEU A 187 1.34 -16.03 20.35
C LEU A 187 1.24 -15.18 19.08
N GLU A 188 2.09 -15.47 18.11
CA GLU A 188 2.09 -14.84 16.79
C GLU A 188 1.96 -15.92 15.71
N ILE A 189 0.90 -15.84 14.90
CA ILE A 189 0.67 -16.69 13.73
C ILE A 189 0.96 -15.87 12.49
N GLN A 190 2.13 -16.11 11.91
CA GLN A 190 2.65 -15.40 10.76
C GLN A 190 1.99 -15.90 9.46
N GLY A 191 2.15 -15.11 8.38
CA GLY A 191 1.93 -15.61 7.04
C GLY A 191 3.10 -16.45 6.53
N ILE A 192 3.65 -16.12 5.36
CA ILE A 192 4.86 -16.78 4.81
C ILE A 192 6.09 -16.11 5.45
N ALA A 193 6.76 -16.81 6.36
CA ALA A 193 7.82 -16.27 7.22
C ALA A 193 9.05 -15.72 6.44
N THR A 194 9.31 -16.22 5.23
CA THR A 194 10.43 -15.77 4.38
C THR A 194 10.21 -14.44 3.69
N LEU A 195 8.97 -13.96 3.61
CA LEU A 195 8.66 -12.70 2.94
C LEU A 195 9.07 -11.49 3.80
N PRO A 196 9.71 -10.46 3.21
CA PRO A 196 10.07 -9.23 3.92
C PRO A 196 8.88 -8.60 4.65
N LEU A 197 7.70 -8.56 4.03
CA LEU A 197 6.48 -8.02 4.64
C LEU A 197 6.11 -8.74 5.96
N THR A 198 6.28 -10.07 6.02
CA THR A 198 6.02 -10.85 7.24
C THR A 198 7.03 -10.53 8.33
N GLN A 199 8.30 -10.36 7.95
CA GLN A 199 9.37 -10.00 8.87
C GLN A 199 9.19 -8.59 9.44
N GLU A 200 8.76 -7.62 8.61
CA GLU A 200 8.42 -6.25 9.04
C GLU A 200 7.24 -6.25 10.01
N ARG A 201 6.17 -7.01 9.73
CA ARG A 201 5.04 -7.20 10.63
C ARG A 201 5.49 -7.70 11.98
N SER A 202 6.25 -8.79 12.00
CA SER A 202 6.77 -9.39 13.24
C SER A 202 7.68 -8.46 14.02
N LYS A 203 8.52 -7.67 13.31
CA LYS A 203 9.38 -6.67 13.95
C LYS A 203 8.54 -5.58 14.61
N GLY A 204 7.60 -4.98 13.90
CA GLY A 204 6.72 -3.93 14.44
C GLY A 204 5.93 -4.43 15.66
N PHE A 205 5.44 -5.67 15.60
CA PHE A 205 4.73 -6.30 16.71
C PHE A 205 5.60 -6.46 17.95
N ALA A 206 6.81 -7.00 17.79
CA ALA A 206 7.74 -7.17 18.90
C ALA A 206 8.18 -5.84 19.50
N ASP A 207 8.47 -4.84 18.66
CA ASP A 207 8.89 -3.49 19.11
C ASP A 207 7.76 -2.82 19.93
N ALA A 208 6.51 -2.93 19.46
CA ALA A 208 5.37 -2.37 20.20
C ALA A 208 5.13 -3.09 21.52
N LEU A 209 5.14 -4.42 21.56
CA LEU A 209 4.99 -5.19 22.80
C LEU A 209 6.07 -4.86 23.83
N ALA A 210 7.31 -4.64 23.39
CA ALA A 210 8.44 -4.28 24.26
C ALA A 210 8.18 -2.98 25.03
N THR A 211 7.42 -2.03 24.48
CA THR A 211 7.05 -0.77 25.18
C THR A 211 6.17 -1.00 26.40
N TYR A 212 5.50 -2.16 26.49
CA TYR A 212 4.70 -2.60 27.63
C TYR A 212 5.45 -3.57 28.56
N GLY A 213 6.69 -3.92 28.23
CA GLY A 213 7.48 -4.93 28.94
C GLY A 213 7.07 -6.36 28.57
N TYR A 214 6.39 -6.57 27.45
CA TYR A 214 5.94 -7.87 26.97
C TYR A 214 6.76 -8.37 25.80
N LYS A 215 6.69 -9.65 25.51
CA LYS A 215 7.36 -10.31 24.38
C LYS A 215 6.48 -11.40 23.79
N VAL A 216 6.73 -11.73 22.53
CA VAL A 216 6.14 -12.89 21.87
C VAL A 216 6.66 -14.16 22.54
N THR A 217 5.74 -15.04 22.96
CA THR A 217 6.07 -16.31 23.62
C THR A 217 6.41 -17.39 22.60
N ALA A 218 5.62 -17.49 21.53
CA ALA A 218 5.83 -18.42 20.43
C ALA A 218 5.33 -17.83 19.11
N ARG A 219 5.97 -18.24 18.02
CA ARG A 219 5.70 -17.78 16.66
C ARG A 219 5.73 -18.97 15.71
N GLN A 220 4.71 -19.07 14.83
CA GLN A 220 4.66 -20.05 13.75
C GLN A 220 4.05 -19.45 12.50
N ASP A 221 4.48 -19.94 11.31
CA ASP A 221 3.93 -19.50 10.02
C ASP A 221 2.78 -20.41 9.56
N ALA A 222 1.73 -19.78 9.02
CA ALA A 222 0.52 -20.44 8.52
C ALA A 222 0.22 -20.08 7.04
N LYS A 223 1.17 -19.53 6.33
CA LYS A 223 1.19 -19.34 4.85
C LYS A 223 -0.01 -18.59 4.27
N PHE A 224 -0.73 -17.83 5.08
CA PHE A 224 -1.95 -17.08 4.73
C PHE A 224 -3.18 -17.93 4.37
N THR A 225 -3.15 -19.26 4.53
CA THR A 225 -4.26 -20.13 4.15
C THR A 225 -5.10 -20.58 5.34
N VAL A 226 -6.40 -20.81 5.10
CA VAL A 226 -7.35 -21.31 6.13
C VAL A 226 -6.88 -22.61 6.73
N GLU A 227 -6.46 -23.58 5.89
CA GLU A 227 -6.04 -24.91 6.31
C GLU A 227 -4.81 -24.84 7.23
N SER A 228 -3.76 -24.13 6.79
CA SER A 228 -2.55 -23.95 7.61
C SER A 228 -2.83 -23.18 8.89
N GLY A 229 -3.71 -22.17 8.84
CA GLY A 229 -4.15 -21.43 10.01
C GLY A 229 -4.80 -22.34 11.07
N ASN A 230 -5.68 -23.24 10.64
CA ASN A 230 -6.32 -24.21 11.51
C ASN A 230 -5.32 -25.18 12.14
N GLN A 231 -4.44 -25.76 11.31
CA GLN A 231 -3.42 -26.71 11.77
C GLN A 231 -2.45 -26.07 12.77
N VAL A 232 -1.91 -24.90 12.45
CA VAL A 232 -0.94 -24.18 13.29
C VAL A 232 -1.57 -23.77 14.62
N ALA A 233 -2.79 -23.22 14.57
CA ALA A 233 -3.51 -22.84 15.76
C ALA A 233 -3.81 -24.05 16.65
N GLY A 234 -4.26 -25.16 16.07
CA GLY A 234 -4.48 -26.42 16.78
C GLY A 234 -3.24 -26.89 17.54
N ASN A 235 -2.07 -26.89 16.89
CA ASN A 235 -0.79 -27.26 17.49
C ASN A 235 -0.40 -26.30 18.64
N LEU A 236 -0.57 -24.98 18.44
CA LEU A 236 -0.26 -23.97 19.45
C LEU A 236 -1.18 -24.07 20.67
N LEU A 237 -2.47 -24.35 20.48
CA LEU A 237 -3.45 -24.55 21.54
C LEU A 237 -3.15 -25.81 22.36
N GLN A 238 -2.62 -26.87 21.74
CA GLN A 238 -2.17 -28.06 22.45
C GLN A 238 -0.88 -27.82 23.25
N ALA A 239 0.08 -27.10 22.66
CA ALA A 239 1.36 -26.81 23.29
C ALA A 239 1.27 -25.81 24.45
N HIS A 240 0.31 -24.89 24.40
CA HIS A 240 0.14 -23.82 25.38
C HIS A 240 -1.22 -23.90 26.06
N LYS A 241 -1.24 -24.46 27.29
CA LYS A 241 -2.50 -24.54 28.08
C LYS A 241 -3.03 -23.16 28.47
N LYS A 242 -2.16 -22.20 28.72
CA LYS A 242 -2.48 -20.78 28.93
C LYS A 242 -2.10 -20.01 27.69
N ILE A 243 -3.00 -19.19 27.18
CA ILE A 243 -2.78 -18.21 26.11
C ILE A 243 -3.60 -16.98 26.49
N ASP A 244 -2.96 -15.82 26.56
CA ASP A 244 -3.64 -14.56 26.87
C ASP A 244 -4.07 -13.84 25.58
N ALA A 245 -3.20 -13.84 24.54
CA ALA A 245 -3.48 -13.19 23.27
C ALA A 245 -2.84 -13.91 22.08
N ILE A 246 -3.50 -13.80 20.94
CA ILE A 246 -2.97 -14.24 19.64
C ILE A 246 -3.00 -13.04 18.68
N TRP A 247 -1.88 -12.76 18.00
CA TRP A 247 -1.90 -11.97 16.78
C TRP A 247 -1.75 -12.88 15.58
N ASN A 248 -2.70 -12.78 14.66
CA ASN A 248 -2.73 -13.52 13.41
C ASN A 248 -2.60 -12.53 12.25
N HIS A 249 -1.60 -12.72 11.38
CA HIS A 249 -1.20 -11.76 10.36
C HIS A 249 -2.21 -11.53 9.24
N ASP A 250 -3.21 -12.42 9.11
CA ASP A 250 -4.12 -12.38 7.97
C ASP A 250 -5.50 -12.97 8.33
N ASP A 251 -6.57 -12.29 7.91
CA ASP A 251 -7.94 -12.68 8.26
C ASP A 251 -8.42 -13.94 7.52
N ASP A 252 -7.88 -14.24 6.32
CA ASP A 252 -8.20 -15.49 5.60
C ASP A 252 -7.69 -16.70 6.39
N GLN A 253 -6.40 -16.72 6.77
CA GLN A 253 -5.88 -17.76 7.65
C GLN A 253 -6.55 -17.71 9.04
N GLY A 254 -7.00 -16.51 9.44
CA GLY A 254 -7.74 -16.26 10.68
C GLY A 254 -9.05 -17.04 10.79
N VAL A 255 -9.71 -17.32 9.68
CA VAL A 255 -10.89 -18.22 9.64
C VAL A 255 -10.51 -19.60 10.19
N GLY A 256 -9.37 -20.14 9.77
CA GLY A 256 -8.86 -21.42 10.27
C GLY A 256 -8.45 -21.35 11.75
N VAL A 257 -7.78 -20.28 12.15
CA VAL A 257 -7.38 -20.05 13.56
C VAL A 257 -8.61 -20.00 14.48
N LEU A 258 -9.64 -19.26 14.10
CA LEU A 258 -10.89 -19.16 14.86
C LEU A 258 -11.62 -20.52 14.94
N ALA A 259 -11.61 -21.30 13.86
CA ALA A 259 -12.17 -22.63 13.87
C ALA A 259 -11.44 -23.55 14.87
N ALA A 260 -10.10 -23.52 14.92
CA ALA A 260 -9.32 -24.30 15.90
C ALA A 260 -9.59 -23.86 17.35
N ILE A 261 -9.68 -22.54 17.61
CA ILE A 261 -10.01 -21.99 18.93
C ILE A 261 -11.40 -22.47 19.38
N LYS A 262 -12.37 -22.43 18.45
CA LYS A 262 -13.74 -22.91 18.71
C LYS A 262 -13.78 -24.42 18.98
N GLN A 263 -13.07 -25.22 18.18
CA GLN A 263 -12.97 -26.69 18.39
C GLN A 263 -12.35 -27.05 19.74
N ALA A 264 -11.35 -26.26 20.17
CA ALA A 264 -10.73 -26.42 21.49
C ALA A 264 -11.59 -25.89 22.65
N GLY A 265 -12.74 -25.29 22.37
CA GLY A 265 -13.64 -24.70 23.39
C GLY A 265 -13.05 -23.52 24.16
N ARG A 266 -11.98 -22.89 23.62
CA ARG A 266 -11.26 -21.82 24.31
C ARG A 266 -11.99 -20.48 24.18
N LYS A 267 -12.17 -19.82 25.32
CA LYS A 267 -12.79 -18.48 25.45
C LYS A 267 -11.99 -17.57 26.39
N ASP A 268 -10.89 -18.07 26.89
CA ASP A 268 -10.03 -17.44 27.89
C ASP A 268 -8.87 -16.65 27.28
N LEU A 269 -8.92 -16.40 25.99
CA LEU A 269 -7.96 -15.64 25.20
C LEU A 269 -8.68 -14.64 24.28
N PHE A 270 -7.94 -13.68 23.75
CA PHE A 270 -8.42 -12.85 22.67
C PHE A 270 -7.45 -12.86 21.47
N MET A 271 -7.97 -12.52 20.30
CA MET A 271 -7.23 -12.52 19.04
C MET A 271 -7.33 -11.16 18.36
N VAL A 272 -6.24 -10.75 17.72
CA VAL A 272 -6.17 -9.67 16.76
C VAL A 272 -5.87 -10.27 15.40
N GLY A 273 -6.65 -9.91 14.39
CA GLY A 273 -6.48 -10.32 13.00
C GLY A 273 -5.66 -9.32 12.19
N GLY A 274 -5.62 -9.52 10.89
CA GLY A 274 -4.95 -8.66 9.93
C GLY A 274 -5.57 -8.76 8.55
N ALA A 275 -5.39 -7.72 7.74
CA ALA A 275 -5.90 -7.48 6.42
C ALA A 275 -7.25 -6.73 6.34
N GLY A 276 -8.13 -6.84 7.31
CA GLY A 276 -9.40 -6.10 7.33
C GLY A 276 -10.45 -6.72 6.40
N SER A 277 -10.66 -8.03 6.47
CA SER A 277 -11.73 -8.68 5.72
C SER A 277 -13.12 -8.36 6.30
N ALA A 278 -14.13 -8.37 5.44
CA ALA A 278 -15.52 -8.18 5.86
C ALA A 278 -15.98 -9.28 6.84
N ASN A 279 -15.50 -10.52 6.65
CA ASN A 279 -15.80 -11.62 7.53
C ASN A 279 -15.23 -11.40 8.93
N ALA A 280 -13.96 -11.02 9.05
CA ALA A 280 -13.37 -10.69 10.34
C ALA A 280 -14.08 -9.52 11.02
N MET A 281 -14.45 -8.49 10.27
CA MET A 281 -15.21 -7.36 10.80
C MET A 281 -16.61 -7.75 11.31
N ARG A 282 -17.29 -8.70 10.63
CA ARG A 282 -18.58 -9.24 11.13
C ARG A 282 -18.40 -10.02 12.44
N GLU A 283 -17.33 -10.82 12.55
CA GLU A 283 -16.98 -11.54 13.79
C GLU A 283 -16.67 -10.56 14.94
N ILE A 284 -15.90 -9.50 14.69
CA ILE A 284 -15.61 -8.44 15.65
C ILE A 284 -16.91 -7.77 16.13
N LYS A 285 -17.82 -7.46 15.20
CA LYS A 285 -19.11 -6.85 15.50
C LYS A 285 -20.00 -7.77 16.34
N ALA A 286 -20.01 -9.07 16.04
CA ALA A 286 -20.77 -10.06 16.78
C ALA A 286 -20.24 -10.25 18.22
N GLY A 287 -18.98 -9.99 18.45
CA GLY A 287 -18.30 -10.20 19.72
C GLY A 287 -17.85 -11.65 19.89
N GLY A 288 -16.68 -11.85 20.40
CA GLY A 288 -16.05 -13.15 20.56
C GLY A 288 -14.57 -12.98 20.88
N VAL A 289 -13.79 -14.03 20.57
CA VAL A 289 -12.34 -13.98 20.79
C VAL A 289 -11.61 -13.07 19.79
N LEU A 290 -12.14 -12.87 18.57
CA LEU A 290 -11.62 -11.90 17.63
C LEU A 290 -12.12 -10.51 17.99
N GLU A 291 -11.24 -9.65 18.49
CA GLU A 291 -11.60 -8.34 18.99
C GLU A 291 -11.22 -7.18 18.10
N ALA A 292 -10.20 -7.39 17.26
CA ALA A 292 -9.74 -6.38 16.32
C ALA A 292 -9.13 -7.03 15.07
N THR A 293 -9.09 -6.28 13.98
CA THR A 293 -8.23 -6.56 12.81
C THR A 293 -7.51 -5.29 12.39
N VAL A 294 -6.30 -5.43 11.85
CA VAL A 294 -5.54 -4.30 11.31
C VAL A 294 -5.66 -4.32 9.80
N THR A 295 -6.13 -3.22 9.20
CA THR A 295 -6.42 -3.16 7.76
C THR A 295 -5.16 -3.27 6.90
N TYR A 296 -5.30 -3.96 5.76
CA TYR A 296 -4.31 -4.08 4.69
C TYR A 296 -5.05 -4.25 3.37
N SER A 297 -5.46 -3.12 2.77
CA SER A 297 -6.50 -3.11 1.75
C SER A 297 -6.04 -3.64 0.39
N PRO A 298 -6.73 -4.63 -0.21
CA PRO A 298 -6.45 -5.11 -1.57
C PRO A 298 -6.84 -4.09 -2.65
N THR A 299 -7.48 -2.96 -2.30
CA THR A 299 -7.75 -1.85 -3.24
C THR A 299 -6.48 -1.17 -3.75
N MET A 300 -5.32 -1.46 -3.14
CA MET A 300 -4.01 -1.06 -3.68
C MET A 300 -3.81 -1.52 -5.13
N ALA A 301 -4.43 -2.63 -5.54
CA ALA A 301 -4.39 -3.11 -6.92
C ALA A 301 -5.13 -2.17 -7.89
N SER A 302 -6.26 -1.58 -7.48
CA SER A 302 -6.93 -0.51 -8.24
C SER A 302 -6.03 0.70 -8.41
N SER A 303 -5.37 1.12 -7.33
CA SER A 303 -4.40 2.23 -7.36
C SER A 303 -3.21 1.92 -8.26
N ALA A 304 -2.69 0.68 -8.22
CA ALA A 304 -1.57 0.25 -9.08
C ALA A 304 -1.93 0.33 -10.58
N VAL A 305 -3.15 -0.09 -10.97
CA VAL A 305 -3.63 0.03 -12.36
C VAL A 305 -3.78 1.50 -12.77
N ARG A 306 -4.34 2.34 -11.88
CA ARG A 306 -4.45 3.79 -12.13
C ARG A 306 -3.07 4.43 -12.32
N ILE A 307 -2.13 4.12 -11.45
CA ILE A 307 -0.74 4.60 -11.52
C ILE A 307 -0.07 4.12 -12.82
N ALA A 308 -0.21 2.85 -13.18
CA ALA A 308 0.34 2.30 -14.42
C ALA A 308 -0.20 3.05 -15.65
N ARG A 309 -1.51 3.39 -15.67
CA ARG A 309 -2.11 4.21 -16.73
C ARG A 309 -1.51 5.61 -16.78
N LEU A 310 -1.36 6.28 -15.63
CA LEU A 310 -0.77 7.62 -15.57
C LEU A 310 0.66 7.61 -16.13
N ILE A 311 1.48 6.66 -15.70
CA ILE A 311 2.87 6.53 -16.17
C ILE A 311 2.91 6.24 -17.67
N ALA A 312 2.10 5.28 -18.17
CA ALA A 312 2.05 4.94 -19.59
C ALA A 312 1.58 6.09 -20.49
N GLN A 313 0.82 7.04 -19.94
CA GLN A 313 0.32 8.23 -20.64
C GLN A 313 1.16 9.49 -20.36
N ASN A 314 2.29 9.39 -19.64
CA ASN A 314 3.11 10.53 -19.19
C ASN A 314 2.31 11.58 -18.41
N LYS A 315 1.38 11.14 -17.56
CA LYS A 315 0.61 11.98 -16.66
C LYS A 315 1.16 11.87 -15.24
N GLY A 316 1.18 12.99 -14.50
CA GLY A 316 1.53 13.03 -13.09
C GLY A 316 0.34 12.78 -12.16
N MET A 317 0.59 12.84 -10.86
CA MET A 317 -0.46 12.80 -9.83
C MET A 317 -1.05 14.21 -9.62
N ALA A 318 -1.81 14.69 -10.61
CA ALA A 318 -2.29 16.06 -10.65
C ALA A 318 -3.12 16.49 -9.42
N ASP A 319 -3.83 15.55 -8.80
CA ASP A 319 -4.60 15.82 -7.57
C ASP A 319 -3.72 16.22 -6.37
N LEU A 320 -2.44 15.87 -6.41
CA LEU A 320 -1.42 16.24 -5.41
C LEU A 320 -0.47 17.33 -5.93
N VAL A 321 -0.75 17.90 -7.11
CA VAL A 321 0.14 18.87 -7.81
C VAL A 321 1.51 18.25 -8.17
N GLU A 322 1.64 16.95 -8.06
CA GLU A 322 2.88 16.23 -8.40
C GLU A 322 2.92 15.90 -9.91
N GLN A 323 3.98 16.35 -10.57
CA GLN A 323 4.19 16.06 -11.99
C GLN A 323 4.69 14.64 -12.25
N GLU A 324 5.23 13.98 -11.22
CA GLU A 324 5.72 12.63 -11.31
C GLU A 324 5.08 11.72 -10.26
N VAL A 325 4.90 10.46 -10.62
CA VAL A 325 4.49 9.42 -9.67
C VAL A 325 5.66 9.13 -8.71
N PRO A 326 5.45 9.17 -7.37
CA PRO A 326 6.46 8.84 -6.38
C PRO A 326 7.02 7.42 -6.58
N GLN A 327 8.27 7.20 -6.20
CA GLN A 327 8.89 5.87 -6.27
C GLN A 327 8.29 4.87 -5.30
N SER A 328 7.68 5.34 -4.22
CA SER A 328 7.05 4.49 -3.20
C SER A 328 5.78 5.15 -2.65
N ILE A 329 4.71 4.37 -2.58
CA ILE A 329 3.43 4.76 -1.99
C ILE A 329 3.08 3.73 -0.92
N THR A 330 3.19 4.15 0.35
CA THR A 330 2.84 3.31 1.50
C THR A 330 1.44 3.66 1.99
N LEU A 331 0.55 2.67 2.01
CA LEU A 331 -0.81 2.84 2.50
C LEU A 331 -0.85 2.59 4.01
N ALA A 332 -1.44 3.52 4.76
CA ALA A 332 -1.59 3.40 6.19
C ALA A 332 -2.51 2.22 6.57
N SER A 333 -2.21 1.63 7.73
CA SER A 333 -3.03 0.60 8.35
C SER A 333 -3.84 1.18 9.50
N GLU A 334 -5.09 0.73 9.63
CA GLU A 334 -6.02 1.15 10.69
C GLU A 334 -6.43 -0.04 11.55
N THR A 335 -6.53 0.17 12.86
CA THR A 335 -7.05 -0.86 13.77
C THR A 335 -8.57 -0.77 13.81
N VAL A 336 -9.23 -1.81 13.31
CA VAL A 336 -10.69 -1.96 13.36
C VAL A 336 -11.07 -2.76 14.59
N THR A 337 -11.91 -2.15 15.42
CA THR A 337 -12.45 -2.71 16.65
C THR A 337 -13.98 -2.65 16.62
N ARG A 338 -14.64 -3.18 17.64
CA ARG A 338 -16.10 -3.08 17.75
C ARG A 338 -16.61 -1.63 17.70
N ASP A 339 -15.82 -0.67 18.18
CA ASP A 339 -16.24 0.74 18.29
C ASP A 339 -16.29 1.45 16.93
N ASN A 340 -15.50 0.99 15.96
CA ASN A 340 -15.40 1.65 14.66
C ASN A 340 -15.71 0.75 13.47
N VAL A 341 -16.07 -0.52 13.70
CA VAL A 341 -16.27 -1.54 12.65
C VAL A 341 -17.32 -1.13 11.61
N ASP A 342 -18.37 -0.41 11.99
CA ASP A 342 -19.41 0.01 11.06
C ASP A 342 -18.90 0.98 9.98
N ARG A 343 -17.86 1.75 10.29
CA ARG A 343 -17.19 2.63 9.33
C ARG A 343 -16.37 1.84 8.30
N TYR A 344 -15.72 0.75 8.73
CA TYR A 344 -14.77 -0.01 7.89
C TYR A 344 -15.40 -1.19 7.17
N LEU A 345 -16.47 -1.77 7.70
CA LEU A 345 -17.14 -2.94 7.11
C LEU A 345 -17.49 -2.78 5.62
N PRO A 346 -17.99 -1.60 5.15
CA PRO A 346 -18.25 -1.42 3.72
C PRO A 346 -16.99 -1.41 2.84
N LEU A 347 -15.81 -1.27 3.42
CA LEU A 347 -14.50 -1.24 2.75
C LEU A 347 -13.80 -2.60 2.80
N GLY A 348 -14.31 -3.55 3.58
CA GLY A 348 -13.76 -4.89 3.72
C GLY A 348 -13.91 -5.71 2.43
N PHE A 349 -12.93 -6.57 2.18
CA PHE A 349 -13.03 -7.57 1.13
C PHE A 349 -13.61 -8.88 1.71
N GLU A 350 -14.18 -9.73 0.87
CA GLU A 350 -14.68 -11.05 1.30
C GLU A 350 -13.52 -12.06 1.34
N SER A 351 -13.40 -12.76 2.46
CA SER A 351 -12.45 -13.85 2.68
C SER A 351 -13.01 -15.18 2.19
#